data_66042c0d4183831f958d7a1f72c56692
#
_entry.id   66042c0d4183831f958d7a1f72c56692
#
_cell.length_a   1.000
_cell.length_b   1.000
_cell.length_c   1.000
_cell.angle_alpha   90.00
_cell.angle_beta   90.00
_cell.angle_gamma   90.00
#
_symmetry.space_group_name_H-M   'P 1'
#
loop_
_entity.id
_entity.type
_entity.pdbx_description
1 polymer ?
#
loop_
_entity_poly.entity_id
_entity_poly.type
_entity_poly.pdbx_seq_one_letter_code
_entity_poly.pdbx_strand_id
1 'polypeptide(L)'
;MSHAWKELTFYKKKYLLIELLIIVMMFMVVFLSGLANGLGRAVSAAIENNPAQTYILNEGAEQVITSSVLTTKDQTDLNSLNLKDSTTLNIQRSSLTRQGHEKKIDISYFAIDKDSFMAPTLSEGKQLTSYKKAIILNDSLKAEGIKLGDKVIDKSSSISLTVVGFVHNSMYGHGPVAFIDKDIHTEINKKINPQYQFLPQALVMKNDKSISHLPTQLEAVSKKDVIQHIPGYSAEQSTLNMILWVLVVASAGILGVFFYIITLQKRHEFSVMKAIGTKMSEIALFQLSQVIILALFGIIVGDGLAIALSYVLPAQMPFVINWQNIILVSFVFLVIAMISSALSIVKVAKIDPVEVINGGGE
;
A
#
# COMPACT_ATOMS: atom_id res chain seq x y z
N MET A 1 -7.72 31.51 20.20
CA MET A 1 -7.40 31.36 18.76
C MET A 1 -7.12 32.69 18.05
N SER A 2 -7.89 33.76 18.20
CA SER A 2 -7.63 35.04 17.48
C SER A 2 -6.27 35.68 17.81
N HIS A 3 -5.78 35.59 19.04
CA HIS A 3 -4.46 36.13 19.42
C HIS A 3 -3.30 35.30 18.85
N ALA A 4 -3.41 33.95 18.82
CA ALA A 4 -2.40 33.09 18.25
C ALA A 4 -2.22 33.36 16.75
N TRP A 5 -3.31 33.55 16.01
CA TRP A 5 -3.26 33.90 14.59
C TRP A 5 -2.60 35.25 14.31
N LYS A 6 -2.94 36.28 15.12
CA LYS A 6 -2.34 37.63 14.98
C LYS A 6 -0.82 37.59 15.20
N GLU A 7 -0.34 36.83 16.16
CA GLU A 7 1.10 36.69 16.42
C GLU A 7 1.82 35.94 15.30
N LEU A 8 1.24 34.84 14.80
CA LEU A 8 1.78 34.11 13.66
C LEU A 8 1.93 35.00 12.42
N THR A 9 0.96 35.86 12.17
CA THR A 9 1.00 36.82 11.04
C THR A 9 1.97 37.98 11.27
N PHE A 10 2.20 38.41 12.50
CA PHE A 10 3.15 39.48 12.83
C PHE A 10 4.60 38.99 12.68
N TYR A 11 4.93 37.82 13.20
CA TYR A 11 6.28 37.21 13.11
C TYR A 11 6.41 36.22 11.94
N LYS A 12 5.74 36.48 10.82
CA LYS A 12 5.64 35.54 9.68
C LYS A 12 6.96 34.97 9.17
N LYS A 13 8.06 35.75 9.17
CA LYS A 13 9.39 35.28 8.72
C LYS A 13 9.96 34.19 9.62
N LYS A 14 9.73 34.28 10.94
CA LYS A 14 10.19 33.31 11.94
C LYS A 14 9.41 31.99 11.81
N TYR A 15 8.08 32.09 11.67
CA TYR A 15 7.21 30.92 11.57
C TYR A 15 7.24 30.27 10.20
N LEU A 16 7.59 31.01 9.12
CA LEU A 16 7.69 30.49 7.76
C LEU A 16 8.71 29.35 7.65
N LEU A 17 9.88 29.47 8.30
CA LEU A 17 10.90 28.42 8.27
C LEU A 17 10.40 27.13 8.93
N ILE A 18 9.70 27.27 10.04
CA ILE A 18 9.14 26.14 10.79
C ILE A 18 8.01 25.48 10.00
N GLU A 19 7.15 26.31 9.41
CA GLU A 19 6.07 25.86 8.56
C GLU A 19 6.57 25.08 7.34
N LEU A 20 7.61 25.61 6.67
CA LEU A 20 8.25 24.92 5.55
C LEU A 20 8.80 23.55 5.99
N LEU A 21 9.40 23.49 7.17
CA LEU A 21 9.94 22.23 7.71
C LEU A 21 8.81 21.25 7.99
N ILE A 22 7.70 21.67 8.62
CA ILE A 22 6.54 20.83 8.86
C ILE A 22 5.96 20.31 7.54
N ILE A 23 5.79 21.18 6.54
CA ILE A 23 5.30 20.83 5.21
C ILE A 23 6.19 19.76 4.57
N VAL A 24 7.51 19.96 4.56
CA VAL A 24 8.45 19.01 3.95
C VAL A 24 8.42 17.67 4.67
N MET A 25 8.41 17.67 6.00
CA MET A 25 8.33 16.42 6.78
C MET A 25 7.04 15.67 6.50
N MET A 26 5.90 16.35 6.53
CA MET A 26 4.61 15.74 6.27
C MET A 26 4.52 15.21 4.84
N PHE A 27 4.96 16.00 3.86
CA PHE A 27 5.09 15.57 2.48
C PHE A 27 5.92 14.29 2.35
N MET A 28 7.11 14.22 2.97
CA MET A 28 7.97 13.03 2.89
C MET A 28 7.32 11.79 3.49
N VAL A 29 6.65 11.92 4.65
CA VAL A 29 6.00 10.78 5.30
C VAL A 29 4.83 10.26 4.46
N VAL A 30 3.99 11.15 3.93
CA VAL A 30 2.84 10.76 3.08
C VAL A 30 3.31 10.22 1.74
N PHE A 31 4.33 10.83 1.13
CA PHE A 31 4.92 10.36 -0.11
C PHE A 31 5.50 8.95 0.04
N LEU A 32 6.30 8.71 1.08
CA LEU A 32 6.86 7.38 1.35
C LEU A 32 5.77 6.36 1.67
N SER A 33 4.72 6.74 2.40
CA SER A 33 3.55 5.88 2.64
C SER A 33 2.84 5.51 1.33
N GLY A 34 2.67 6.47 0.42
CA GLY A 34 2.08 6.21 -0.90
C GLY A 34 2.93 5.28 -1.75
N LEU A 35 4.25 5.42 -1.70
CA LEU A 35 5.20 4.53 -2.38
C LEU A 35 5.16 3.12 -1.77
N ALA A 36 5.14 3.00 -0.45
CA ALA A 36 5.05 1.71 0.25
C ALA A 36 3.76 0.95 -0.11
N ASN A 37 2.62 1.66 -0.13
CA ASN A 37 1.34 1.09 -0.56
C ASN A 37 1.39 0.66 -2.04
N GLY A 38 2.00 1.46 -2.90
CA GLY A 38 2.14 1.16 -4.32
C GLY A 38 3.00 -0.05 -4.59
N LEU A 39 4.14 -0.16 -3.91
CA LEU A 39 5.03 -1.33 -3.98
C LEU A 39 4.32 -2.59 -3.47
N GLY A 40 3.62 -2.52 -2.34
CA GLY A 40 2.82 -3.64 -1.84
C GLY A 40 1.79 -4.11 -2.87
N ARG A 41 1.06 -3.19 -3.49
CA ARG A 41 0.09 -3.53 -4.54
C ARG A 41 0.72 -4.04 -5.83
N ALA A 42 1.95 -3.65 -6.15
CA ALA A 42 2.68 -4.24 -7.27
C ALA A 42 2.98 -5.74 -7.05
N VAL A 43 2.98 -6.20 -5.80
CA VAL A 43 3.15 -7.62 -5.47
C VAL A 43 1.81 -8.35 -5.33
N SER A 44 0.78 -7.74 -4.75
CA SER A 44 -0.41 -8.42 -4.23
C SER A 44 -1.72 -8.08 -4.94
N ALA A 45 -1.78 -7.06 -5.79
CA ALA A 45 -3.02 -6.49 -6.30
C ALA A 45 -3.94 -7.52 -6.99
N ALA A 46 -3.40 -8.50 -7.69
CA ALA A 46 -4.20 -9.54 -8.34
C ALA A 46 -4.93 -10.45 -7.32
N ILE A 47 -4.33 -10.66 -6.16
CA ILE A 47 -4.96 -11.40 -5.05
C ILE A 47 -5.92 -10.48 -4.28
N GLU A 48 -5.55 -9.23 -4.01
CA GLU A 48 -6.40 -8.27 -3.31
C GLU A 48 -7.73 -8.02 -4.06
N ASN A 49 -7.63 -7.81 -5.37
CA ASN A 49 -8.76 -7.42 -6.21
C ASN A 49 -9.67 -8.60 -6.62
N ASN A 50 -9.22 -9.85 -6.46
CA ASN A 50 -10.08 -10.98 -6.78
C ASN A 50 -11.15 -11.19 -5.70
N PRO A 51 -12.32 -11.80 -6.03
CA PRO A 51 -13.41 -11.99 -5.07
C PRO A 51 -13.20 -13.15 -4.08
N ALA A 52 -12.16 -13.98 -4.24
CA ALA A 52 -11.88 -15.08 -3.32
C ALA A 52 -11.51 -14.56 -1.92
N GLN A 53 -12.00 -15.21 -0.88
CA GLN A 53 -11.71 -14.88 0.52
C GLN A 53 -10.91 -15.99 1.22
N THR A 54 -11.14 -17.24 0.82
CA THR A 54 -10.48 -18.42 1.40
C THR A 54 -9.75 -19.19 0.30
N TYR A 55 -8.55 -19.65 0.60
CA TYR A 55 -7.68 -20.42 -0.27
C TYR A 55 -7.38 -21.75 0.42
N ILE A 56 -7.72 -22.86 -0.21
CA ILE A 56 -7.34 -24.19 0.28
C ILE A 56 -6.07 -24.60 -0.42
N LEU A 57 -5.02 -24.81 0.37
CA LEU A 57 -3.68 -25.15 -0.06
C LEU A 57 -3.21 -26.45 0.58
N ASN A 58 -2.16 -27.04 0.03
CA ASN A 58 -1.43 -28.10 0.71
C ASN A 58 -0.67 -27.52 1.92
N GLU A 59 -0.76 -28.13 3.10
CA GLU A 59 -0.11 -27.68 4.32
C GLU A 59 1.42 -27.53 4.16
N GLY A 60 2.06 -28.43 3.41
CA GLY A 60 3.50 -28.36 3.11
C GLY A 60 3.91 -27.19 2.21
N ALA A 61 2.96 -26.42 1.69
CA ALA A 61 3.23 -25.21 0.89
C ALA A 61 3.50 -23.96 1.73
N GLU A 62 3.38 -24.04 3.07
CA GLU A 62 3.61 -22.91 3.98
C GLU A 62 2.83 -21.65 3.55
N GLN A 63 1.56 -21.83 3.18
CA GLN A 63 0.63 -20.78 2.72
C GLN A 63 1.02 -20.06 1.43
N VAL A 64 2.02 -20.57 0.70
CA VAL A 64 2.46 -20.02 -0.58
C VAL A 64 1.74 -20.71 -1.73
N ILE A 65 0.84 -20.00 -2.43
CA ILE A 65 0.05 -20.59 -3.55
C ILE A 65 0.94 -21.27 -4.58
N THR A 66 2.03 -20.60 -5.00
CA THR A 66 2.90 -21.11 -6.07
C THR A 66 3.71 -22.35 -5.67
N SER A 67 3.79 -22.67 -4.40
CA SER A 67 4.44 -23.87 -3.86
C SER A 67 3.46 -25.01 -3.58
N SER A 68 2.16 -24.70 -3.58
CA SER A 68 1.10 -25.66 -3.33
C SER A 68 0.76 -26.47 -4.58
N VAL A 69 0.44 -27.76 -4.38
CA VAL A 69 -0.09 -28.65 -5.42
C VAL A 69 -1.16 -29.53 -4.78
N LEU A 70 -2.37 -29.43 -5.30
CA LEU A 70 -3.48 -30.29 -4.91
C LEU A 70 -3.47 -31.54 -5.77
N THR A 71 -3.13 -32.67 -5.17
CA THR A 71 -3.07 -33.97 -5.85
C THR A 71 -4.47 -34.42 -6.31
N THR A 72 -4.56 -35.42 -7.18
CA THR A 72 -5.82 -36.00 -7.60
C THR A 72 -6.65 -36.53 -6.42
N LYS A 73 -5.97 -37.05 -5.38
CA LYS A 73 -6.62 -37.47 -4.14
C LYS A 73 -7.23 -36.29 -3.40
N ASP A 74 -6.47 -35.20 -3.23
CA ASP A 74 -6.94 -33.98 -2.57
C ASP A 74 -8.18 -33.40 -3.28
N GLN A 75 -8.16 -33.39 -4.61
CA GLN A 75 -9.29 -32.95 -5.42
C GLN A 75 -10.53 -33.84 -5.21
N THR A 76 -10.35 -35.15 -5.12
CA THR A 76 -11.45 -36.11 -4.84
C THR A 76 -12.05 -35.86 -3.46
N ASP A 77 -11.17 -35.69 -2.45
CA ASP A 77 -11.56 -35.42 -1.07
C ASP A 77 -12.33 -34.09 -0.98
N LEU A 78 -11.81 -33.03 -1.62
CA LEU A 78 -12.44 -31.71 -1.66
C LEU A 78 -13.80 -31.72 -2.40
N ASN A 79 -13.91 -32.48 -3.49
CA ASN A 79 -15.16 -32.63 -4.22
C ASN A 79 -16.26 -33.31 -3.36
N SER A 80 -15.87 -34.25 -2.48
CA SER A 80 -16.78 -34.89 -1.55
C SER A 80 -17.41 -33.94 -0.52
N LEU A 81 -16.71 -32.80 -0.23
CA LEU A 81 -17.19 -31.78 0.70
C LEU A 81 -18.24 -30.84 0.09
N ASN A 82 -18.55 -30.98 -1.20
CA ASN A 82 -19.55 -30.15 -1.91
C ASN A 82 -19.42 -28.64 -1.62
N LEU A 83 -18.19 -28.14 -1.68
CA LEU A 83 -17.88 -26.73 -1.39
C LEU A 83 -18.51 -25.82 -2.46
N LYS A 84 -19.59 -25.13 -2.08
CA LYS A 84 -20.29 -24.19 -2.96
C LYS A 84 -19.41 -22.96 -3.22
N ASP A 85 -19.52 -22.39 -4.41
CA ASP A 85 -18.78 -21.19 -4.84
C ASP A 85 -17.25 -21.39 -4.73
N SER A 86 -16.76 -22.56 -5.13
CA SER A 86 -15.32 -22.86 -5.21
C SER A 86 -14.87 -23.03 -6.66
N THR A 87 -13.60 -22.69 -6.92
CA THR A 87 -12.95 -22.88 -8.22
C THR A 87 -11.44 -23.04 -8.04
N THR A 88 -10.75 -23.44 -9.08
CA THR A 88 -9.30 -23.66 -9.04
C THR A 88 -8.53 -22.43 -9.48
N LEU A 89 -7.31 -22.27 -8.95
CA LEU A 89 -6.35 -21.23 -9.32
C LEU A 89 -4.96 -21.84 -9.47
N ASN A 90 -4.29 -21.51 -10.58
CA ASN A 90 -2.85 -21.73 -10.75
C ASN A 90 -2.18 -20.42 -11.11
N ILE A 91 -1.00 -20.19 -10.52
CA ILE A 91 -0.16 -19.04 -10.79
C ILE A 91 1.18 -19.53 -11.36
N GLN A 92 1.54 -19.08 -12.55
CA GLN A 92 2.77 -19.50 -13.20
C GLN A 92 3.48 -18.29 -13.82
N ARG A 93 4.74 -18.09 -13.50
CA ARG A 93 5.58 -17.10 -14.21
C ARG A 93 5.86 -17.55 -15.61
N SER A 94 5.74 -16.65 -16.56
CA SER A 94 6.03 -16.86 -17.98
C SER A 94 6.46 -15.56 -18.64
N SER A 95 6.59 -15.59 -19.94
CA SER A 95 6.86 -14.38 -20.73
C SER A 95 6.18 -14.46 -22.09
N LEU A 96 5.71 -13.30 -22.52
CA LEU A 96 5.06 -13.09 -23.80
C LEU A 96 5.94 -12.27 -24.74
N THR A 97 5.73 -12.47 -26.04
CA THR A 97 6.16 -11.52 -27.07
C THR A 97 4.96 -11.16 -27.91
N ARG A 98 4.88 -9.90 -28.35
CA ARG A 98 3.90 -9.51 -29.35
C ARG A 98 4.29 -10.12 -30.69
N GLN A 99 3.33 -10.61 -31.48
CA GLN A 99 3.58 -11.17 -32.79
C GLN A 99 4.31 -10.15 -33.69
N GLY A 100 5.43 -10.54 -34.29
CA GLY A 100 6.27 -9.67 -35.10
C GLY A 100 7.25 -8.77 -34.32
N HIS A 101 7.36 -8.93 -32.99
CA HIS A 101 8.32 -8.22 -32.16
C HIS A 101 9.15 -9.21 -31.35
N GLU A 102 10.40 -8.84 -31.04
CA GLU A 102 11.32 -9.70 -30.26
C GLU A 102 11.30 -9.38 -28.75
N LYS A 103 10.78 -8.20 -28.38
CA LYS A 103 10.77 -7.75 -26.97
C LYS A 103 10.02 -8.75 -26.11
N LYS A 104 10.72 -9.30 -25.12
CA LYS A 104 10.18 -10.19 -24.09
C LYS A 104 9.51 -9.36 -23.00
N ILE A 105 8.32 -9.78 -22.60
CA ILE A 105 7.52 -9.16 -21.53
C ILE A 105 7.26 -10.25 -20.50
N ASP A 106 7.82 -10.09 -19.31
CA ASP A 106 7.60 -11.02 -18.21
C ASP A 106 6.21 -10.79 -17.60
N ILE A 107 5.48 -11.89 -17.35
CA ILE A 107 4.13 -11.89 -16.84
C ILE A 107 3.95 -13.02 -15.81
N SER A 108 2.85 -12.94 -15.04
CA SER A 108 2.34 -14.06 -14.26
C SER A 108 1.00 -14.52 -14.82
N TYR A 109 0.91 -15.75 -15.30
CA TYR A 109 -0.37 -16.35 -15.67
C TYR A 109 -1.19 -16.61 -14.40
N PHE A 110 -2.44 -16.18 -14.41
CA PHE A 110 -3.49 -16.65 -13.52
C PHE A 110 -4.39 -17.56 -14.35
N ALA A 111 -4.17 -18.87 -14.22
CA ALA A 111 -5.00 -19.88 -14.86
C ALA A 111 -6.22 -20.16 -13.99
N ILE A 112 -7.37 -19.78 -14.51
CA ILE A 112 -8.66 -19.85 -13.85
C ILE A 112 -9.66 -20.64 -14.71
N ASP A 113 -10.76 -21.04 -14.14
CA ASP A 113 -11.92 -21.47 -14.92
C ASP A 113 -12.62 -20.22 -15.46
N LYS A 114 -12.71 -20.11 -16.79
CA LYS A 114 -13.24 -18.91 -17.48
C LYS A 114 -14.67 -18.55 -17.12
N ASP A 115 -15.46 -19.54 -16.65
CA ASP A 115 -16.87 -19.39 -16.25
C ASP A 115 -17.03 -19.19 -14.74
N SER A 116 -15.91 -19.13 -13.99
CA SER A 116 -15.92 -19.01 -12.53
C SER A 116 -16.02 -17.55 -12.07
N PHE A 117 -16.28 -17.38 -10.78
CA PHE A 117 -16.29 -16.08 -10.13
C PHE A 117 -14.90 -15.40 -10.09
N MET A 118 -13.83 -16.15 -10.43
CA MET A 118 -12.47 -15.61 -10.54
C MET A 118 -12.22 -14.85 -11.85
N ALA A 119 -13.19 -14.87 -12.80
CA ALA A 119 -13.10 -14.05 -14.00
C ALA A 119 -12.92 -12.55 -13.63
N PRO A 120 -11.87 -11.89 -14.12
CA PRO A 120 -11.54 -10.53 -13.69
C PRO A 120 -12.56 -9.51 -14.18
N THR A 121 -12.76 -8.43 -13.41
CA THR A 121 -13.51 -7.27 -13.86
C THR A 121 -12.71 -6.50 -14.90
N LEU A 122 -13.22 -6.42 -16.12
CA LEU A 122 -12.53 -5.80 -17.24
C LEU A 122 -12.54 -4.27 -17.15
N SER A 123 -11.44 -3.65 -17.52
CA SER A 123 -11.39 -2.22 -17.87
C SER A 123 -11.79 -1.98 -19.33
N GLU A 124 -11.56 -2.98 -20.22
CA GLU A 124 -11.86 -2.89 -21.65
C GLU A 124 -11.92 -4.29 -22.27
N GLY A 125 -12.74 -4.46 -23.30
CA GLY A 125 -12.77 -5.69 -24.11
C GLY A 125 -13.83 -6.70 -23.69
N LYS A 126 -13.53 -8.00 -23.82
CA LYS A 126 -14.45 -9.12 -23.62
C LYS A 126 -13.82 -10.18 -22.70
N GLN A 127 -14.66 -11.00 -22.06
CA GLN A 127 -14.25 -12.11 -21.20
C GLN A 127 -13.56 -13.25 -21.97
N LEU A 128 -12.85 -14.12 -21.25
CA LEU A 128 -12.15 -15.30 -21.78
C LEU A 128 -13.04 -16.24 -22.59
N THR A 129 -14.32 -16.27 -22.32
CA THR A 129 -15.34 -17.07 -23.02
C THR A 129 -15.51 -16.68 -24.48
N SER A 130 -15.04 -15.49 -24.89
CA SER A 130 -15.26 -14.95 -26.24
C SER A 130 -14.45 -15.64 -27.33
N TYR A 131 -13.32 -16.28 -27.01
CA TYR A 131 -12.41 -16.90 -27.96
C TYR A 131 -11.76 -18.16 -27.39
N LYS A 132 -11.42 -19.11 -28.29
CA LYS A 132 -10.82 -20.42 -27.90
C LYS A 132 -9.43 -20.28 -27.28
N LYS A 133 -8.62 -19.30 -27.71
CA LYS A 133 -7.27 -18.98 -27.19
C LYS A 133 -7.22 -17.53 -26.74
N ALA A 134 -8.05 -17.19 -25.80
CA ALA A 134 -8.19 -15.86 -25.25
C ALA A 134 -7.19 -15.61 -24.11
N ILE A 135 -6.70 -14.36 -24.04
CA ILE A 135 -5.93 -13.87 -22.91
C ILE A 135 -6.42 -12.49 -22.53
N ILE A 136 -6.55 -12.23 -21.21
CA ILE A 136 -6.83 -10.91 -20.65
C ILE A 136 -5.57 -10.45 -19.96
N LEU A 137 -5.12 -9.23 -20.28
CA LEU A 137 -3.85 -8.68 -19.80
C LEU A 137 -4.06 -7.52 -18.84
N ASN A 138 -3.09 -7.30 -17.95
CA ASN A 138 -3.02 -6.06 -17.21
C ASN A 138 -2.88 -4.87 -18.17
N ASP A 139 -3.59 -3.77 -17.90
CA ASP A 139 -3.62 -2.57 -18.74
C ASP A 139 -2.28 -1.83 -18.84
N SER A 140 -1.35 -2.06 -17.90
CA SER A 140 0.03 -1.56 -17.99
C SER A 140 0.73 -2.01 -19.28
N LEU A 141 0.33 -3.17 -19.82
CA LEU A 141 0.91 -3.71 -21.08
C LEU A 141 0.48 -2.94 -22.33
N LYS A 142 -0.49 -2.03 -22.23
CA LYS A 142 -0.81 -1.06 -23.29
C LYS A 142 0.38 -0.14 -23.59
N ALA A 143 1.17 0.20 -22.57
CA ALA A 143 2.39 0.99 -22.71
C ALA A 143 3.47 0.26 -23.55
N GLU A 144 3.42 -1.09 -23.62
CA GLU A 144 4.25 -1.92 -24.49
C GLU A 144 3.69 -2.01 -25.92
N GLY A 145 2.67 -1.25 -26.24
CA GLY A 145 2.02 -1.19 -27.56
C GLY A 145 1.03 -2.32 -27.84
N ILE A 146 0.67 -3.15 -26.85
CA ILE A 146 -0.30 -4.24 -27.00
C ILE A 146 -1.72 -3.65 -27.02
N LYS A 147 -2.54 -4.09 -27.97
CA LYS A 147 -3.92 -3.65 -28.19
C LYS A 147 -4.89 -4.83 -28.20
N LEU A 148 -6.19 -4.54 -28.04
CA LEU A 148 -7.24 -5.54 -28.23
C LEU A 148 -7.16 -6.15 -29.64
N GLY A 149 -7.30 -7.47 -29.72
CA GLY A 149 -7.20 -8.23 -30.97
C GLY A 149 -5.78 -8.61 -31.38
N ASP A 150 -4.74 -8.03 -30.74
CA ASP A 150 -3.35 -8.42 -31.01
C ASP A 150 -3.12 -9.88 -30.64
N LYS A 151 -2.19 -10.50 -31.34
CA LYS A 151 -1.69 -11.83 -30.98
C LYS A 151 -0.40 -11.71 -30.18
N VAL A 152 -0.38 -12.37 -29.03
CA VAL A 152 0.81 -12.53 -28.21
C VAL A 152 1.23 -14.00 -28.20
N ILE A 153 2.50 -14.26 -28.14
CA ILE A 153 3.08 -15.60 -28.22
C ILE A 153 3.73 -15.92 -26.88
N ASP A 154 3.29 -17.01 -26.24
CA ASP A 154 4.00 -17.56 -25.10
C ASP A 154 5.37 -18.09 -25.51
N LYS A 155 6.41 -17.61 -24.85
CA LYS A 155 7.80 -17.92 -25.24
C LYS A 155 8.19 -19.37 -24.97
N SER A 156 7.63 -19.99 -23.96
CA SER A 156 7.98 -21.34 -23.53
C SER A 156 7.37 -22.42 -24.45
N SER A 157 6.13 -22.19 -24.89
CA SER A 157 5.37 -23.15 -25.70
C SER A 157 5.21 -22.75 -27.17
N SER A 158 5.52 -21.51 -27.52
CA SER A 158 5.23 -20.90 -28.83
C SER A 158 3.74 -20.86 -29.19
N ILE A 159 2.85 -20.98 -28.20
CA ILE A 159 1.41 -20.87 -28.42
C ILE A 159 1.03 -19.40 -28.59
N SER A 160 0.24 -19.14 -29.66
CA SER A 160 -0.32 -17.82 -29.94
C SER A 160 -1.66 -17.65 -29.24
N LEU A 161 -1.81 -16.55 -28.49
CA LEU A 161 -3.01 -16.16 -27.76
C LEU A 161 -3.54 -14.83 -28.29
N THR A 162 -4.86 -14.65 -28.31
CA THR A 162 -5.50 -13.40 -28.75
C THR A 162 -5.87 -12.57 -27.55
N VAL A 163 -5.43 -11.32 -27.52
CA VAL A 163 -5.77 -10.36 -26.46
C VAL A 163 -7.23 -9.93 -26.61
N VAL A 164 -8.09 -10.39 -25.70
CA VAL A 164 -9.53 -10.13 -25.76
C VAL A 164 -9.97 -9.04 -24.80
N GLY A 165 -9.20 -8.75 -23.76
CA GLY A 165 -9.55 -7.75 -22.76
C GLY A 165 -8.35 -7.25 -21.99
N PHE A 166 -8.59 -6.16 -21.26
CA PHE A 166 -7.67 -5.61 -20.29
C PHE A 166 -8.32 -5.52 -18.91
N VAL A 167 -7.50 -5.61 -17.88
CA VAL A 167 -7.89 -5.48 -16.47
C VAL A 167 -7.00 -4.43 -15.80
N HIS A 168 -7.60 -3.63 -14.94
CA HIS A 168 -6.87 -2.59 -14.20
C HIS A 168 -6.24 -3.14 -12.93
N ASN A 169 -5.04 -2.65 -12.56
CA ASN A 169 -4.36 -2.98 -11.31
C ASN A 169 -4.32 -4.49 -10.99
N SER A 170 -3.89 -5.31 -11.92
CA SER A 170 -3.71 -6.74 -11.70
C SER A 170 -2.24 -7.11 -11.80
N MET A 171 -1.55 -7.04 -10.65
CA MET A 171 -0.12 -7.28 -10.49
C MET A 171 0.13 -8.42 -9.50
N TYR A 172 1.17 -9.21 -9.73
CA TYR A 172 1.60 -10.28 -8.82
C TYR A 172 3.12 -10.44 -8.88
N GLY A 173 3.78 -10.35 -7.72
CA GLY A 173 5.24 -10.50 -7.64
C GLY A 173 6.01 -9.50 -8.52
N HIS A 174 5.59 -8.22 -8.52
CA HIS A 174 6.11 -7.11 -9.34
C HIS A 174 5.90 -7.25 -10.85
N GLY A 175 5.15 -8.27 -11.30
CA GLY A 175 4.85 -8.48 -12.71
C GLY A 175 3.37 -8.29 -13.04
N PRO A 176 3.05 -7.87 -14.29
CA PRO A 176 1.67 -7.80 -14.74
C PRO A 176 1.07 -9.20 -14.84
N VAL A 177 -0.20 -9.31 -14.44
CA VAL A 177 -0.94 -10.57 -14.53
C VAL A 177 -1.60 -10.71 -15.89
N ALA A 178 -1.59 -11.94 -16.40
CA ALA A 178 -2.29 -12.37 -17.59
C ALA A 178 -3.26 -13.49 -17.21
N PHE A 179 -4.57 -13.26 -17.37
CA PHE A 179 -5.58 -14.28 -17.11
C PHE A 179 -5.77 -15.15 -18.35
N ILE A 180 -5.75 -16.46 -18.13
CA ILE A 180 -6.01 -17.49 -19.16
C ILE A 180 -6.93 -18.56 -18.58
N ASP A 181 -7.62 -19.27 -19.47
CA ASP A 181 -8.38 -20.47 -19.08
C ASP A 181 -7.41 -21.59 -18.66
N LYS A 182 -7.79 -22.39 -17.66
CA LYS A 182 -7.07 -23.61 -17.22
C LYS A 182 -6.76 -24.57 -18.36
N ASP A 183 -7.63 -24.65 -19.38
CA ASP A 183 -7.40 -25.50 -20.56
C ASP A 183 -6.24 -24.99 -21.41
N ILE A 184 -6.13 -23.68 -21.59
CA ILE A 184 -5.00 -23.04 -22.29
C ILE A 184 -3.72 -23.23 -21.50
N HIS A 185 -3.76 -23.04 -20.19
CA HIS A 185 -2.62 -23.31 -19.31
C HIS A 185 -2.13 -24.76 -19.45
N THR A 186 -3.07 -25.71 -19.51
CA THR A 186 -2.77 -27.12 -19.74
C THR A 186 -2.15 -27.35 -21.11
N GLU A 187 -2.67 -26.70 -22.17
CA GLU A 187 -2.11 -26.77 -23.52
C GLU A 187 -0.66 -26.25 -23.58
N ILE A 188 -0.40 -25.09 -22.92
CA ILE A 188 0.94 -24.50 -22.81
C ILE A 188 1.91 -25.48 -22.16
N ASN A 189 1.55 -26.03 -21.02
CA ASN A 189 2.43 -26.92 -20.26
C ASN A 189 2.61 -28.29 -20.93
N LYS A 190 1.59 -28.84 -21.61
CA LYS A 190 1.71 -30.07 -22.41
C LYS A 190 2.63 -29.89 -23.62
N LYS A 191 2.73 -28.69 -24.17
CA LYS A 191 3.65 -28.42 -25.26
C LYS A 191 5.12 -28.48 -24.80
N ILE A 192 5.37 -28.15 -23.52
CA ILE A 192 6.69 -28.21 -22.88
C ILE A 192 6.96 -29.63 -22.38
N ASN A 193 5.99 -30.22 -21.71
CA ASN A 193 6.03 -31.59 -21.18
C ASN A 193 4.77 -32.36 -21.59
N PRO A 194 4.83 -33.28 -22.56
CA PRO A 194 3.67 -34.03 -23.06
C PRO A 194 2.91 -34.84 -22.00
N GLN A 195 3.58 -35.19 -20.89
CA GLN A 195 2.98 -35.93 -19.79
C GLN A 195 2.37 -35.01 -18.71
N TYR A 196 2.37 -33.69 -18.90
CA TYR A 196 1.80 -32.75 -17.95
C TYR A 196 0.32 -33.02 -17.68
N GLN A 197 -0.02 -33.09 -16.39
CA GLN A 197 -1.39 -33.15 -15.90
C GLN A 197 -1.68 -31.87 -15.12
N PHE A 198 -2.86 -31.30 -15.35
CA PHE A 198 -3.27 -30.12 -14.60
C PHE A 198 -3.58 -30.51 -13.14
N LEU A 199 -2.76 -30.03 -12.24
CA LEU A 199 -2.99 -30.10 -10.80
C LEU A 199 -3.15 -28.68 -10.29
N PRO A 200 -4.28 -28.34 -9.66
CA PRO A 200 -4.49 -27.01 -9.09
C PRO A 200 -3.48 -26.72 -7.98
N GLN A 201 -3.04 -25.48 -7.89
CA GLN A 201 -2.25 -25.00 -6.76
C GLN A 201 -3.16 -24.66 -5.58
N ALA A 202 -4.34 -24.08 -5.85
CA ALA A 202 -5.30 -23.72 -4.85
C ALA A 202 -6.72 -24.05 -5.30
N LEU A 203 -7.57 -24.46 -4.35
CA LEU A 203 -9.02 -24.32 -4.47
C LEU A 203 -9.42 -23.05 -3.75
N VAL A 204 -10.04 -22.11 -4.46
CA VAL A 204 -10.41 -20.79 -3.92
C VAL A 204 -11.91 -20.70 -3.73
N MET A 205 -12.34 -20.01 -2.67
CA MET A 205 -13.73 -19.83 -2.32
C MET A 205 -14.08 -18.36 -2.16
N LYS A 206 -15.28 -17.99 -2.59
CA LYS A 206 -15.80 -16.62 -2.49
C LYS A 206 -16.13 -16.20 -1.07
N ASN A 207 -16.46 -17.15 -0.21
CA ASN A 207 -16.91 -16.90 1.15
C ASN A 207 -15.81 -17.19 2.16
N ASP A 208 -15.78 -16.39 3.24
CA ASP A 208 -14.94 -16.65 4.41
C ASP A 208 -15.69 -17.61 5.35
N LYS A 209 -15.64 -18.91 5.03
CA LYS A 209 -16.22 -19.95 5.88
C LYS A 209 -15.13 -20.84 6.45
N SER A 210 -15.16 -21.02 7.75
CA SER A 210 -14.43 -22.10 8.38
C SER A 210 -14.95 -23.43 7.82
N ILE A 211 -14.10 -24.18 7.13
CA ILE A 211 -14.44 -25.48 6.57
C ILE A 211 -14.22 -26.50 7.66
N SER A 212 -15.31 -27.12 8.14
CA SER A 212 -15.22 -28.24 9.07
C SER A 212 -14.75 -29.48 8.32
N HIS A 213 -13.76 -30.19 8.86
CA HIS A 213 -13.27 -31.48 8.36
C HIS A 213 -12.48 -31.43 7.03
N LEU A 214 -11.55 -30.46 6.88
CA LEU A 214 -10.53 -30.58 5.83
C LEU A 214 -9.62 -31.80 6.09
N PRO A 215 -9.17 -32.52 5.04
CA PRO A 215 -8.09 -33.50 5.16
C PRO A 215 -6.85 -32.90 5.83
N THR A 216 -6.14 -33.68 6.65
CA THR A 216 -5.02 -33.21 7.47
C THR A 216 -3.88 -32.58 6.66
N GLN A 217 -3.72 -32.97 5.38
CA GLN A 217 -2.71 -32.42 4.48
C GLN A 217 -3.12 -31.09 3.80
N LEU A 218 -4.34 -30.61 4.07
CA LEU A 218 -4.86 -29.37 3.48
C LEU A 218 -5.16 -28.35 4.56
N GLU A 219 -4.89 -27.12 4.26
CA GLU A 219 -5.21 -25.97 5.11
C GLU A 219 -6.08 -24.94 4.39
N ALA A 220 -7.00 -24.31 5.13
CA ALA A 220 -7.78 -23.17 4.66
C ALA A 220 -7.11 -21.88 5.13
N VAL A 221 -6.63 -21.09 4.19
CA VAL A 221 -5.87 -19.86 4.43
C VAL A 221 -6.71 -18.67 4.03
N SER A 222 -6.70 -17.62 4.85
CA SER A 222 -7.38 -16.36 4.52
C SER A 222 -6.67 -15.62 3.38
N LYS A 223 -7.40 -14.79 2.63
CA LYS A 223 -6.81 -13.91 1.61
C LYS A 223 -5.65 -13.09 2.18
N LYS A 224 -5.80 -12.57 3.40
CA LYS A 224 -4.78 -11.74 4.05
C LYS A 224 -3.48 -12.53 4.30
N ASP A 225 -3.62 -13.76 4.78
CA ASP A 225 -2.45 -14.59 5.08
C ASP A 225 -1.74 -15.04 3.80
N VAL A 226 -2.51 -15.41 2.76
CA VAL A 226 -1.94 -15.70 1.42
C VAL A 226 -1.14 -14.50 0.89
N ILE A 227 -1.63 -13.27 1.03
CA ILE A 227 -0.90 -12.07 0.62
C ILE A 227 0.40 -11.92 1.42
N GLN A 228 0.37 -12.15 2.73
CA GLN A 228 1.55 -12.05 3.58
C GLN A 228 2.63 -13.07 3.20
N HIS A 229 2.23 -14.23 2.65
CA HIS A 229 3.13 -15.31 2.24
C HIS A 229 3.50 -15.28 0.74
N ILE A 230 3.08 -14.24 -0.02
CA ILE A 230 3.63 -14.02 -1.37
C ILE A 230 5.15 -13.81 -1.21
N PRO A 231 6.00 -14.56 -1.96
CA PRO A 231 7.44 -14.48 -1.81
C PRO A 231 7.97 -13.04 -1.91
N GLY A 232 8.66 -12.60 -0.86
CA GLY A 232 9.23 -11.26 -0.75
C GLY A 232 8.30 -10.19 -0.16
N TYR A 233 6.96 -10.35 -0.19
CA TYR A 233 6.00 -9.35 0.24
C TYR A 233 6.20 -8.91 1.70
N SER A 234 6.21 -9.86 2.63
CA SER A 234 6.32 -9.57 4.06
C SER A 234 7.64 -8.88 4.42
N ALA A 235 8.76 -9.32 3.82
CA ALA A 235 10.06 -8.70 4.03
C ALA A 235 10.11 -7.27 3.50
N GLU A 236 9.57 -7.03 2.30
CA GLU A 236 9.49 -5.71 1.68
C GLU A 236 8.59 -4.77 2.50
N GLN A 237 7.38 -5.19 2.86
CA GLN A 237 6.46 -4.39 3.65
C GLN A 237 7.00 -4.08 5.05
N SER A 238 7.68 -5.04 5.70
CA SER A 238 8.31 -4.82 7.00
C SER A 238 9.43 -3.78 6.91
N THR A 239 10.25 -3.84 5.86
CA THR A 239 11.32 -2.89 5.62
C THR A 239 10.77 -1.48 5.37
N LEU A 240 9.75 -1.35 4.52
CA LEU A 240 9.12 -0.07 4.22
C LEU A 240 8.43 0.54 5.46
N ASN A 241 7.73 -0.29 6.23
CA ASN A 241 7.13 0.14 7.49
C ASN A 241 8.18 0.58 8.51
N MET A 242 9.33 -0.12 8.61
CA MET A 242 10.42 0.29 9.49
C MET A 242 10.96 1.66 9.08
N ILE A 243 11.18 1.91 7.78
CA ILE A 243 11.64 3.21 7.28
C ILE A 243 10.62 4.31 7.60
N LEU A 244 9.32 4.05 7.41
CA LEU A 244 8.25 4.98 7.77
C LEU A 244 8.28 5.33 9.26
N TRP A 245 8.41 4.34 10.14
CA TRP A 245 8.49 4.57 11.59
C TRP A 245 9.73 5.35 11.99
N VAL A 246 10.89 5.07 11.40
CA VAL A 246 12.13 5.83 11.63
C VAL A 246 11.92 7.29 11.21
N LEU A 247 11.29 7.53 10.05
CA LEU A 247 11.00 8.88 9.57
C LEU A 247 10.04 9.63 10.50
N VAL A 248 8.99 8.97 10.99
CA VAL A 248 8.03 9.54 11.95
C VAL A 248 8.72 9.91 13.27
N VAL A 249 9.56 9.01 13.81
CA VAL A 249 10.32 9.27 15.05
C VAL A 249 11.34 10.40 14.86
N ALA A 250 12.05 10.43 13.75
CA ALA A 250 12.97 11.51 13.43
C ALA A 250 12.23 12.86 13.31
N SER A 251 11.08 12.88 12.64
CA SER A 251 10.21 14.05 12.53
C SER A 251 9.75 14.54 13.92
N ALA A 252 9.37 13.62 14.79
CA ALA A 252 9.01 13.92 16.17
C ALA A 252 10.16 14.61 16.94
N GLY A 253 11.37 14.07 16.81
CA GLY A 253 12.58 14.64 17.42
C GLY A 253 12.86 16.04 16.93
N ILE A 254 12.83 16.26 15.63
CA ILE A 254 13.08 17.58 15.01
C ILE A 254 12.01 18.58 15.47
N LEU A 255 10.71 18.23 15.41
CA LEU A 255 9.63 19.08 15.89
C LEU A 255 9.78 19.42 17.38
N GLY A 256 10.16 18.43 18.19
CA GLY A 256 10.42 18.61 19.62
C GLY A 256 11.49 19.67 19.88
N VAL A 257 12.61 19.59 19.18
CA VAL A 257 13.70 20.57 19.28
C VAL A 257 13.24 21.97 18.83
N PHE A 258 12.53 22.05 17.70
CA PHE A 258 12.03 23.35 17.21
C PHE A 258 11.04 24.00 18.17
N PHE A 259 10.05 23.26 18.65
CA PHE A 259 9.09 23.80 19.60
C PHE A 259 9.74 24.17 20.94
N TYR A 260 10.75 23.45 21.36
CA TYR A 260 11.55 23.80 22.52
C TYR A 260 12.28 25.14 22.32
N ILE A 261 12.97 25.32 21.19
CA ILE A 261 13.70 26.56 20.86
C ILE A 261 12.73 27.74 20.79
N ILE A 262 11.56 27.60 20.14
CA ILE A 262 10.55 28.66 20.07
C ILE A 262 10.04 29.03 21.46
N THR A 263 9.77 28.03 22.29
CA THR A 263 9.27 28.24 23.64
C THR A 263 10.32 28.97 24.51
N LEU A 264 11.63 28.63 24.34
CA LEU A 264 12.69 29.34 25.02
C LEU A 264 12.81 30.80 24.57
N GLN A 265 12.69 31.07 23.26
CA GLN A 265 12.74 32.44 22.73
C GLN A 265 11.60 33.31 23.23
N LYS A 266 10.48 32.72 23.64
CA LYS A 266 9.30 33.40 24.24
C LYS A 266 9.36 33.48 25.77
N ARG A 267 10.45 33.04 26.38
CA ARG A 267 10.59 32.99 27.82
C ARG A 267 10.31 34.35 28.48
N HIS A 268 10.82 35.43 27.92
CA HIS A 268 10.62 36.80 28.43
C HIS A 268 9.11 37.21 28.35
N GLU A 269 8.47 36.98 27.20
CA GLU A 269 7.06 37.27 26.98
C GLU A 269 6.17 36.51 27.98
N PHE A 270 6.46 35.21 28.20
CA PHE A 270 5.72 34.38 29.18
C PHE A 270 5.95 34.85 30.62
N SER A 271 7.16 35.31 30.95
CA SER A 271 7.44 35.86 32.29
C SER A 271 6.67 37.16 32.56
N VAL A 272 6.58 38.05 31.57
CA VAL A 272 5.75 39.27 31.66
C VAL A 272 4.28 38.90 31.79
N MET A 273 3.74 37.98 31.00
CA MET A 273 2.35 37.53 31.12
C MET A 273 2.06 36.96 32.51
N LYS A 274 2.99 36.18 33.06
CA LYS A 274 2.85 35.59 34.41
C LYS A 274 2.91 36.67 35.49
N ALA A 275 3.76 37.69 35.31
CA ALA A 275 3.88 38.81 36.26
C ALA A 275 2.61 39.68 36.32
N ILE A 276 1.87 39.84 35.24
CA ILE A 276 0.57 40.53 35.20
C ILE A 276 -0.62 39.65 35.60
N GLY A 277 -0.36 38.39 36.05
CA GLY A 277 -1.36 37.52 36.65
C GLY A 277 -1.99 36.51 35.71
N THR A 278 -1.47 36.33 34.47
CA THR A 278 -1.97 35.29 33.55
C THR A 278 -1.62 33.90 34.10
N LYS A 279 -2.62 33.01 34.15
CA LYS A 279 -2.41 31.64 34.63
C LYS A 279 -1.53 30.84 33.67
N MET A 280 -0.66 29.98 34.17
CA MET A 280 0.21 29.14 33.37
C MET A 280 -0.57 28.24 32.39
N SER A 281 -1.77 27.79 32.74
CA SER A 281 -2.66 27.04 31.86
C SER A 281 -3.13 27.84 30.65
N GLU A 282 -3.32 29.15 30.79
CA GLU A 282 -3.71 30.03 29.68
C GLU A 282 -2.54 30.26 28.74
N ILE A 283 -1.31 30.43 29.25
CA ILE A 283 -0.08 30.53 28.48
C ILE A 283 0.16 29.21 27.70
N ALA A 284 -0.02 28.07 28.36
CA ALA A 284 0.09 26.76 27.75
C ALA A 284 -0.92 26.55 26.61
N LEU A 285 -2.18 26.90 26.84
CA LEU A 285 -3.24 26.79 25.83
C LEU A 285 -2.99 27.71 24.64
N PHE A 286 -2.46 28.91 24.90
CA PHE A 286 -2.09 29.85 23.86
C PHE A 286 -0.97 29.27 22.95
N GLN A 287 0.10 28.74 23.56
CA GLN A 287 1.20 28.11 22.82
C GLN A 287 0.75 26.85 22.06
N LEU A 288 -0.05 25.97 22.69
CA LEU A 288 -0.61 24.79 22.03
C LEU A 288 -1.50 25.19 20.84
N SER A 289 -2.29 26.26 20.98
CA SER A 289 -3.11 26.76 19.86
C SER A 289 -2.27 27.17 18.65
N GLN A 290 -1.11 27.79 18.87
CA GLN A 290 -0.17 28.15 17.79
C GLN A 290 0.39 26.91 17.09
N VAL A 291 0.80 25.91 17.88
CA VAL A 291 1.32 24.65 17.35
C VAL A 291 0.28 23.89 16.55
N ILE A 292 -0.97 23.85 17.04
CA ILE A 292 -2.07 23.21 16.31
C ILE A 292 -2.33 23.91 14.97
N ILE A 293 -2.32 25.26 14.93
CA ILE A 293 -2.52 26.00 13.69
C ILE A 293 -1.41 25.70 12.68
N LEU A 294 -0.14 25.75 13.12
CA LEU A 294 1.01 25.45 12.27
C LEU A 294 0.98 24.00 11.79
N ALA A 295 0.72 23.04 12.70
CA ALA A 295 0.68 21.63 12.34
C ALA A 295 -0.45 21.33 11.35
N LEU A 296 -1.66 21.87 11.57
CA LEU A 296 -2.78 21.67 10.65
C LEU A 296 -2.51 22.27 9.27
N PHE A 297 -1.95 23.47 9.21
CA PHE A 297 -1.60 24.08 7.93
C PHE A 297 -0.51 23.29 7.21
N GLY A 298 0.55 22.88 7.93
CA GLY A 298 1.62 22.06 7.37
C GLY A 298 1.15 20.69 6.88
N ILE A 299 0.24 20.04 7.62
CA ILE A 299 -0.42 18.80 7.22
C ILE A 299 -1.21 19.02 5.91
N ILE A 300 -2.10 20.00 5.88
CA ILE A 300 -2.95 20.25 4.71
C ILE A 300 -2.11 20.53 3.46
N VAL A 301 -1.07 21.34 3.59
CA VAL A 301 -0.20 21.68 2.46
C VAL A 301 0.70 20.50 2.09
N GLY A 302 1.28 19.79 3.07
CA GLY A 302 2.13 18.63 2.84
C GLY A 302 1.39 17.47 2.17
N ASP A 303 0.19 17.14 2.68
CA ASP A 303 -0.69 16.13 2.07
C ASP A 303 -1.13 16.55 0.67
N GLY A 304 -1.51 17.83 0.50
CA GLY A 304 -1.88 18.40 -0.78
C GLY A 304 -0.76 18.30 -1.82
N LEU A 305 0.49 18.56 -1.43
CA LEU A 305 1.66 18.41 -2.31
C LEU A 305 1.89 16.93 -2.68
N ALA A 306 1.78 16.00 -1.74
CA ALA A 306 1.93 14.58 -2.01
C ALA A 306 0.83 14.07 -2.98
N ILE A 307 -0.41 14.51 -2.76
CA ILE A 307 -1.54 14.19 -3.65
C ILE A 307 -1.34 14.83 -5.03
N ALA A 308 -0.96 16.09 -5.11
CA ALA A 308 -0.70 16.75 -6.38
C ALA A 308 0.42 16.07 -7.18
N LEU A 309 1.50 15.66 -6.49
CA LEU A 309 2.59 14.92 -7.11
C LEU A 309 2.12 13.58 -7.69
N SER A 310 1.18 12.88 -7.03
CA SER A 310 0.66 11.60 -7.52
C SER A 310 0.06 11.67 -8.92
N TYR A 311 -0.48 12.81 -9.33
CA TYR A 311 -1.03 13.00 -10.68
C TYR A 311 0.03 13.28 -11.76
N VAL A 312 1.26 13.63 -11.34
CA VAL A 312 2.37 13.95 -12.25
C VAL A 312 3.32 12.77 -12.40
N LEU A 313 3.26 11.81 -11.47
CA LEU A 313 4.14 10.64 -11.50
C LEU A 313 3.84 9.75 -12.73
N PRO A 314 4.89 9.17 -13.35
CA PRO A 314 4.71 8.22 -14.45
C PRO A 314 3.87 7.01 -14.01
N ALA A 315 3.02 6.49 -14.91
CA ALA A 315 2.16 5.34 -14.63
C ALA A 315 2.92 4.06 -14.23
N GLN A 316 4.22 3.97 -14.56
CA GLN A 316 5.08 2.85 -14.14
C GLN A 316 5.57 2.97 -12.69
N MET A 317 5.46 4.16 -12.07
CA MET A 317 5.88 4.35 -10.70
C MET A 317 4.82 3.80 -9.74
N PRO A 318 5.14 2.84 -8.89
CA PRO A 318 4.17 2.23 -7.97
C PRO A 318 3.87 3.19 -6.82
N PHE A 319 2.92 4.08 -7.03
CA PHE A 319 2.45 5.04 -6.04
C PHE A 319 0.93 4.94 -5.91
N VAL A 320 0.46 4.65 -4.71
CA VAL A 320 -0.97 4.50 -4.43
C VAL A 320 -1.36 5.28 -3.18
N ILE A 321 -2.26 6.23 -3.36
CA ILE A 321 -2.88 6.97 -2.24
C ILE A 321 -3.84 6.03 -1.50
N ASN A 322 -3.57 5.85 -0.20
CA ASN A 322 -4.50 5.23 0.72
C ASN A 322 -5.00 6.28 1.72
N TRP A 323 -6.24 6.70 1.57
CA TRP A 323 -6.84 7.74 2.42
C TRP A 323 -6.82 7.40 3.91
N GLN A 324 -7.01 6.13 4.26
CA GLN A 324 -6.95 5.69 5.65
C GLN A 324 -5.55 5.89 6.25
N ASN A 325 -4.51 5.56 5.46
CA ASN A 325 -3.13 5.76 5.88
C ASN A 325 -2.78 7.26 6.01
N ILE A 326 -3.21 8.10 5.06
CA ILE A 326 -2.99 9.56 5.14
C ILE A 326 -3.61 10.11 6.41
N ILE A 327 -4.88 9.82 6.67
CA ILE A 327 -5.59 10.31 7.87
C ILE A 327 -4.89 9.82 9.15
N LEU A 328 -4.48 8.55 9.20
CA LEU A 328 -3.77 7.99 10.35
C LEU A 328 -2.44 8.69 10.58
N VAL A 329 -1.63 8.85 9.54
CA VAL A 329 -0.31 9.49 9.61
C VAL A 329 -0.44 10.95 10.02
N SER A 330 -1.38 11.70 9.42
CA SER A 330 -1.66 13.10 9.74
C SER A 330 -2.11 13.26 11.21
N PHE A 331 -2.95 12.35 11.69
CA PHE A 331 -3.39 12.34 13.08
C PHE A 331 -2.21 12.05 14.03
N VAL A 332 -1.41 11.06 13.76
CA VAL A 332 -0.21 10.73 14.56
C VAL A 332 0.75 11.91 14.58
N PHE A 333 0.98 12.57 13.44
CA PHE A 333 1.84 13.74 13.35
C PHE A 333 1.33 14.92 14.20
N LEU A 334 0.02 15.19 14.15
CA LEU A 334 -0.61 16.22 14.98
C LEU A 334 -0.45 15.92 16.49
N VAL A 335 -0.67 14.67 16.90
CA VAL A 335 -0.50 14.23 18.29
C VAL A 335 0.96 14.41 18.73
N ILE A 336 1.92 14.04 17.90
CA ILE A 336 3.36 14.22 18.17
C ILE A 336 3.70 15.71 18.33
N ALA A 337 3.20 16.56 17.44
CA ALA A 337 3.41 18.02 17.53
C ALA A 337 2.88 18.59 18.85
N MET A 338 1.68 18.16 19.25
CA MET A 338 1.07 18.58 20.53
C MET A 338 1.86 18.11 21.75
N ILE A 339 2.30 16.83 21.77
CA ILE A 339 3.10 16.27 22.87
C ILE A 339 4.44 17.02 22.97
N SER A 340 5.13 17.22 21.84
CA SER A 340 6.41 17.93 21.79
C SER A 340 6.29 19.36 22.33
N SER A 341 5.24 20.07 21.95
CA SER A 341 4.95 21.42 22.47
C SER A 341 4.64 21.40 23.96
N ALA A 342 3.79 20.48 24.43
CA ALA A 342 3.44 20.35 25.84
C ALA A 342 4.67 20.08 26.71
N LEU A 343 5.58 19.20 26.30
CA LEU A 343 6.84 18.93 26.99
C LEU A 343 7.73 20.17 27.09
N SER A 344 7.77 20.98 26.02
CA SER A 344 8.53 22.22 26.02
C SER A 344 7.97 23.25 27.01
N ILE A 345 6.63 23.36 27.09
CA ILE A 345 5.94 24.28 28.02
C ILE A 345 6.20 23.90 29.47
N VAL A 346 6.18 22.61 29.83
CA VAL A 346 6.44 22.12 31.18
C VAL A 346 7.80 22.57 31.70
N LYS A 347 8.84 22.59 30.84
CA LYS A 347 10.16 23.09 31.22
C LYS A 347 10.15 24.59 31.49
N VAL A 348 9.45 25.39 30.68
CA VAL A 348 9.36 26.84 30.84
C VAL A 348 8.47 27.23 32.05
N ALA A 349 7.47 26.41 32.36
CA ALA A 349 6.61 26.65 33.51
C ALA A 349 7.33 26.72 34.89
N LYS A 350 8.47 26.02 34.98
CA LYS A 350 9.32 25.97 36.20
C LYS A 350 10.26 27.17 36.35
N ILE A 351 10.28 28.09 35.39
CA ILE A 351 11.15 29.27 35.42
C ILE A 351 10.53 30.36 36.32
N ASP A 352 11.33 30.93 37.20
CA ASP A 352 10.90 32.06 38.06
C ASP A 352 10.84 33.36 37.23
N PRO A 353 9.68 34.06 37.19
CA PRO A 353 9.56 35.32 36.47
C PRO A 353 10.51 36.39 36.94
N VAL A 354 10.84 36.42 38.24
CA VAL A 354 11.73 37.46 38.84
C VAL A 354 13.17 37.28 38.31
N GLU A 355 13.63 36.04 38.18
CA GLU A 355 14.96 35.76 37.66
C GLU A 355 15.13 36.16 36.19
N VAL A 356 14.07 36.03 35.37
CA VAL A 356 14.07 36.39 33.96
C VAL A 356 13.97 37.92 33.74
N ILE A 357 13.25 38.63 34.58
CA ILE A 357 13.07 40.06 34.45
C ILE A 357 14.31 40.79 34.99
N ASN A 358 14.95 40.29 36.06
CA ASN A 358 16.17 40.86 36.60
C ASN A 358 17.47 40.42 35.93
N GLY A 359 17.48 39.25 35.25
CA GLY A 359 18.67 38.71 34.56
C GLY A 359 18.79 39.06 33.06
N GLY A 360 18.04 40.01 32.57
CA GLY A 360 18.03 40.45 31.16
C GLY A 360 19.22 41.37 30.76
N GLY A 361 20.40 41.11 31.27
CA GLY A 361 21.60 41.90 31.01
C GLY A 361 22.87 41.11 30.73
N GLU A 362 22.80 39.88 30.11
CA GLU A 362 23.94 39.22 29.50
C GLU A 362 23.58 38.57 28.17
#